data_4b6b05ead57f5e2bbdb4bcfbbd24cf90
#
_entry.id   4b6b05ead57f5e2bbdb4bcfbbd24cf90
#
_cell.length_a   1.000
_cell.length_b   1.000
_cell.length_c   1.000
_cell.angle_alpha   90.00
_cell.angle_beta   90.00
_cell.angle_gamma   90.00
#
_symmetry.space_group_name_H-M   'P 1'
#
loop_
_entity.id
_entity.type
_entity.pdbx_description
1 polymer ?
#
loop_
_entity_poly.entity_id
_entity_poly.type
_entity_poly.pdbx_seq_one_letter_code
_entity_poly.pdbx_strand_id
1 'polypeptide(L)'
;MKIAVALFVYNEKPYLANFIRYYRSQGCSIIAIDNYSNDGTYELLIKNRIPVTRKNTNQSFQLRTLQDALMAKIAAEKPDWVVYTGADLYYSFDKPIKDVIMEAEKEGYNQIAVRCLSAMNTGEKFHKSLQNTYHYGILQKDLIMISKYTKGFYIIADSIQLEKPKVKKVPGIVINYGACKPLKDQIEKLKRRQKAWDEGMHKGWGTHYLAHKERKWIWTKKELTYFPTTPEWKYIQKIMLP
;
A
#
# COMPACT_ATOMS: atom_id res chain seq x y z
N MET A 1 -3.33 18.56 13.11
CA MET A 1 -2.56 17.33 12.80
C MET A 1 -2.71 17.04 11.30
N LYS A 2 -1.59 17.01 10.57
CA LYS A 2 -1.51 16.69 9.14
C LYS A 2 -1.11 15.23 8.98
N ILE A 3 -2.01 14.40 8.43
CA ILE A 3 -1.76 12.99 8.16
C ILE A 3 -1.58 12.84 6.65
N ALA A 4 -0.47 12.26 6.21
CA ALA A 4 -0.18 12.03 4.82
C ALA A 4 -0.11 10.55 4.48
N VAL A 5 -0.89 10.15 3.50
CA VAL A 5 -0.74 8.85 2.82
C VAL A 5 0.37 8.99 1.79
N ALA A 6 1.44 8.23 1.97
CA ALA A 6 2.65 8.31 1.16
C ALA A 6 2.81 7.05 0.32
N LEU A 7 2.93 7.21 -1.00
CA LEU A 7 3.04 6.07 -1.91
C LEU A 7 3.92 6.38 -3.12
N PHE A 8 4.40 5.32 -3.77
CA PHE A 8 4.89 5.43 -5.15
C PHE A 8 4.00 4.60 -6.08
N VAL A 9 3.80 5.13 -7.28
CA VAL A 9 2.88 4.57 -8.28
C VAL A 9 3.57 4.34 -9.62
N TYR A 10 3.05 3.38 -10.37
CA TYR A 10 3.36 3.16 -11.77
C TYR A 10 2.18 2.49 -12.45
N ASN A 11 1.55 3.18 -13.40
CA ASN A 11 0.43 2.67 -14.18
C ASN A 11 -0.72 2.17 -13.29
N GLU A 12 -1.18 3.05 -12.37
CA GLU A 12 -2.24 2.76 -11.39
C GLU A 12 -3.54 3.52 -11.67
N LYS A 13 -3.67 4.18 -12.85
CA LYS A 13 -4.84 5.00 -13.19
C LYS A 13 -6.19 4.31 -12.94
N PRO A 14 -6.38 3.01 -13.25
CA PRO A 14 -7.66 2.35 -13.03
C PRO A 14 -8.11 2.30 -11.57
N TYR A 15 -7.16 2.34 -10.64
CA TYR A 15 -7.41 2.16 -9.20
C TYR A 15 -7.30 3.46 -8.41
N LEU A 16 -6.55 4.43 -8.95
CA LEU A 16 -6.12 5.61 -8.23
C LEU A 16 -7.26 6.56 -7.84
N ALA A 17 -8.30 6.69 -8.66
CA ALA A 17 -9.44 7.54 -8.35
C ALA A 17 -10.17 7.10 -7.07
N ASN A 18 -10.41 5.80 -6.93
CA ASN A 18 -11.03 5.22 -5.73
C ASN A 18 -10.10 5.33 -4.51
N PHE A 19 -8.82 5.09 -4.70
CA PHE A 19 -7.80 5.28 -3.67
C PHE A 19 -7.80 6.71 -3.12
N ILE A 20 -7.78 7.71 -3.98
CA ILE A 20 -7.79 9.13 -3.60
C ILE A 20 -9.05 9.46 -2.81
N ARG A 21 -10.23 9.08 -3.30
CA ARG A 21 -11.50 9.30 -2.64
C ARG A 21 -11.53 8.67 -1.26
N TYR A 22 -11.10 7.40 -1.17
CA TYR A 22 -11.06 6.66 0.08
C TYR A 22 -10.21 7.35 1.15
N TYR A 23 -8.95 7.63 0.86
CA TYR A 23 -8.06 8.19 1.87
C TYR A 23 -8.40 9.63 2.25
N ARG A 24 -8.96 10.41 1.33
CA ARG A 24 -9.50 11.73 1.68
C ARG A 24 -10.70 11.65 2.62
N SER A 25 -11.60 10.69 2.45
CA SER A 25 -12.71 10.47 3.37
C SER A 25 -12.25 10.00 4.76
N GLN A 26 -11.04 9.44 4.87
CA GLN A 26 -10.41 9.08 6.14
C GLN A 26 -9.66 10.25 6.82
N GLY A 27 -9.76 11.47 6.30
CA GLY A 27 -9.11 12.67 6.83
C GLY A 27 -7.63 12.77 6.50
N CYS A 28 -7.15 12.07 5.46
CA CYS A 28 -5.75 12.05 5.05
C CYS A 28 -5.51 12.93 3.81
N SER A 29 -4.36 13.62 3.78
CA SER A 29 -3.75 14.12 2.55
C SER A 29 -3.00 12.99 1.84
N ILE A 30 -2.63 13.20 0.57
CA ILE A 30 -1.88 12.20 -0.21
C ILE A 30 -0.64 12.88 -0.77
N ILE A 31 0.49 12.18 -0.74
CA ILE A 31 1.74 12.55 -1.41
C ILE A 31 2.25 11.36 -2.21
N ALA A 32 2.79 11.61 -3.41
CA ALA A 32 3.14 10.53 -4.31
C ALA A 32 4.49 10.71 -5.00
N ILE A 33 5.12 9.59 -5.32
CA ILE A 33 6.18 9.51 -6.32
C ILE A 33 5.63 8.73 -7.51
N ASP A 34 5.61 9.36 -8.69
CA ASP A 34 5.25 8.70 -9.93
C ASP A 34 6.52 8.17 -10.63
N ASN A 35 6.58 6.86 -10.83
CA ASN A 35 7.70 6.21 -11.50
C ASN A 35 7.56 6.25 -13.04
N TYR A 36 7.32 7.43 -13.58
CA TYR A 36 7.16 7.69 -15.02
C TYR A 36 6.03 6.84 -15.65
N SER A 37 4.84 6.90 -15.04
CA SER A 37 3.62 6.30 -15.61
C SER A 37 3.30 6.87 -16.99
N ASN A 38 2.73 6.05 -17.85
CA ASN A 38 2.33 6.38 -19.21
C ASN A 38 0.85 6.06 -19.52
N ASP A 39 0.05 5.73 -18.49
CA ASP A 39 -1.36 5.39 -18.58
C ASP A 39 -2.30 6.55 -18.18
N GLY A 40 -1.74 7.71 -17.83
CA GLY A 40 -2.48 8.86 -17.30
C GLY A 40 -2.57 8.90 -15.76
N THR A 41 -1.80 8.06 -15.05
CA THR A 41 -1.68 8.08 -13.58
C THR A 41 -1.17 9.44 -13.08
N TYR A 42 -0.09 9.97 -13.70
CA TYR A 42 0.51 11.24 -13.30
C TYR A 42 -0.48 12.40 -13.47
N GLU A 43 -1.14 12.49 -14.62
CA GLU A 43 -2.13 13.51 -14.95
C GLU A 43 -3.32 13.48 -13.96
N LEU A 44 -3.72 12.27 -13.54
CA LEU A 44 -4.77 12.09 -12.54
C LEU A 44 -4.34 12.61 -11.16
N LEU A 45 -3.10 12.41 -10.76
CA LEU A 45 -2.53 12.96 -9.51
C LEU A 45 -2.55 14.49 -9.55
N ILE A 46 -2.04 15.10 -10.63
CA ILE A 46 -2.03 16.56 -10.83
C ILE A 46 -3.46 17.11 -10.81
N LYS A 47 -4.38 16.53 -11.58
CA LYS A 47 -5.80 16.94 -11.61
C LYS A 47 -6.43 16.95 -10.22
N ASN A 48 -6.03 16.00 -9.36
CA ASN A 48 -6.50 15.92 -7.98
C ASN A 48 -5.68 16.78 -7.00
N ARG A 49 -4.76 17.64 -7.48
CA ARG A 49 -3.91 18.52 -6.65
C ARG A 49 -3.11 17.74 -5.61
N ILE A 50 -2.62 16.53 -5.97
CA ILE A 50 -1.77 15.74 -5.12
C ILE A 50 -0.32 16.18 -5.32
N PRO A 51 0.42 16.51 -4.24
CA PRO A 51 1.86 16.74 -4.33
C PRO A 51 2.58 15.52 -4.87
N VAL A 52 3.01 15.56 -6.11
CA VAL A 52 3.67 14.44 -6.80
C VAL A 52 5.03 14.87 -7.38
N THR A 53 5.99 13.95 -7.32
CA THR A 53 7.29 14.09 -7.99
C THR A 53 7.47 12.91 -8.93
N ARG A 54 7.91 13.15 -10.17
CA ARG A 54 8.27 12.06 -11.09
C ARG A 54 9.71 11.60 -10.83
N LYS A 55 9.92 10.29 -10.73
CA LYS A 55 11.23 9.68 -10.57
C LYS A 55 11.42 8.59 -11.62
N ASN A 56 12.26 8.85 -12.61
CA ASN A 56 12.58 7.87 -13.64
C ASN A 56 13.53 6.81 -13.10
N THR A 57 13.15 5.55 -13.19
CA THR A 57 13.99 4.38 -12.89
C THR A 57 14.12 3.46 -14.10
N ASN A 58 14.02 4.00 -15.31
CA ASN A 58 14.12 3.27 -16.57
C ASN A 58 13.18 2.04 -16.62
N GLN A 59 11.94 2.22 -16.15
CA GLN A 59 10.94 1.16 -16.04
C GLN A 59 11.35 -0.03 -15.14
N SER A 60 12.35 0.17 -14.31
CA SER A 60 12.78 -0.80 -13.30
C SER A 60 12.11 -0.49 -11.96
N PHE A 61 11.84 -1.52 -11.14
CA PHE A 61 11.30 -1.33 -9.79
C PHE A 61 12.45 -1.16 -8.79
N GLN A 62 13.13 -0.04 -8.85
CA GLN A 62 14.22 0.31 -7.96
C GLN A 62 13.69 0.80 -6.62
N LEU A 63 13.32 -0.15 -5.74
CA LEU A 63 12.62 0.14 -4.49
C LEU A 63 13.34 1.19 -3.63
N ARG A 64 14.66 1.05 -3.45
CA ARG A 64 15.45 1.99 -2.66
C ARG A 64 15.41 3.41 -3.23
N THR A 65 15.61 3.56 -4.52
CA THR A 65 15.57 4.85 -5.22
C THR A 65 14.20 5.54 -5.07
N LEU A 66 13.13 4.74 -5.16
CA LEU A 66 11.76 5.24 -5.00
C LEU A 66 11.46 5.62 -3.54
N GLN A 67 11.96 4.82 -2.58
CA GLN A 67 11.82 5.12 -1.14
C GLN A 67 12.59 6.39 -0.76
N ASP A 68 13.81 6.57 -1.23
CA ASP A 68 14.60 7.77 -0.97
C ASP A 68 13.92 9.03 -1.55
N ALA A 69 13.35 8.93 -2.76
CA ALA A 69 12.57 10.01 -3.34
C ALA A 69 11.29 10.32 -2.53
N LEU A 70 10.62 9.27 -2.03
CA LEU A 70 9.43 9.43 -1.19
C LEU A 70 9.80 10.04 0.17
N MET A 71 10.90 9.64 0.78
CA MET A 71 11.42 10.23 2.01
C MET A 71 11.72 11.72 1.86
N ALA A 72 12.37 12.12 0.75
CA ALA A 72 12.61 13.53 0.45
C ALA A 72 11.29 14.31 0.30
N LYS A 73 10.27 13.71 -0.34
CA LYS A 73 8.94 14.31 -0.50
C LYS A 73 8.21 14.45 0.84
N ILE A 74 8.26 13.42 1.71
CA ILE A 74 7.71 13.48 3.07
C ILE A 74 8.36 14.60 3.87
N ALA A 75 9.69 14.72 3.80
CA ALA A 75 10.44 15.78 4.49
C ALA A 75 10.03 17.19 4.02
N ALA A 76 9.78 17.38 2.73
CA ALA A 76 9.31 18.64 2.17
C ALA A 76 7.88 18.99 2.62
N GLU A 77 7.00 18.02 2.69
CA GLU A 77 5.58 18.20 3.05
C GLU A 77 5.32 18.31 4.56
N LYS A 78 6.27 17.86 5.38
CA LYS A 78 6.26 17.92 6.85
C LYS A 78 4.91 17.48 7.46
N PRO A 79 4.45 16.25 7.21
CA PRO A 79 3.28 15.73 7.90
C PRO A 79 3.60 15.45 9.39
N ASP A 80 2.58 15.42 10.24
CA ASP A 80 2.73 14.94 11.62
C ASP A 80 2.80 13.41 11.65
N TRP A 81 1.97 12.76 10.81
CA TRP A 81 1.90 11.31 10.67
C TRP A 81 1.93 10.87 9.21
N VAL A 82 2.50 9.71 8.98
CA VAL A 82 2.61 9.07 7.65
C VAL A 82 1.91 7.72 7.68
N VAL A 83 1.08 7.49 6.67
CA VAL A 83 0.52 6.18 6.31
C VAL A 83 1.23 5.75 5.03
N TYR A 84 2.22 4.86 5.16
CA TYR A 84 2.92 4.33 3.99
C TYR A 84 2.08 3.22 3.34
N THR A 85 1.90 3.26 2.03
CA THR A 85 0.99 2.33 1.35
C THR A 85 1.31 2.18 -0.15
N GLY A 86 0.65 1.25 -0.81
CA GLY A 86 0.54 1.15 -2.28
C GLY A 86 -0.86 1.54 -2.74
N ALA A 87 -1.04 1.79 -4.04
CA ALA A 87 -2.35 2.12 -4.61
C ALA A 87 -3.37 0.97 -4.52
N ASP A 88 -2.91 -0.21 -4.16
CA ASP A 88 -3.69 -1.45 -3.98
C ASP A 88 -3.83 -1.87 -2.50
N LEU A 89 -3.49 -0.99 -1.56
CA LEU A 89 -3.56 -1.23 -0.11
C LEU A 89 -4.56 -0.28 0.54
N TYR A 90 -5.50 -0.83 1.31
CA TYR A 90 -6.54 -0.07 2.00
C TYR A 90 -6.57 -0.42 3.48
N TYR A 91 -6.42 0.59 4.33
CA TYR A 91 -6.54 0.48 5.79
C TYR A 91 -7.98 0.69 6.20
N SER A 92 -8.54 -0.21 6.99
CA SER A 92 -9.91 -0.09 7.51
C SER A 92 -9.98 -0.33 9.01
N PHE A 93 -10.68 0.56 9.70
CA PHE A 93 -10.90 0.56 11.14
C PHE A 93 -12.39 0.75 11.46
N ASP A 94 -12.75 0.67 12.73
CA ASP A 94 -14.12 0.98 13.18
C ASP A 94 -14.44 2.48 13.09
N LYS A 95 -13.43 3.33 12.98
CA LYS A 95 -13.49 4.80 12.84
C LYS A 95 -12.50 5.30 11.79
N PRO A 96 -12.56 6.58 11.37
CA PRO A 96 -11.60 7.15 10.43
C PRO A 96 -10.15 6.98 10.90
N ILE A 97 -9.22 6.81 9.95
CA ILE A 97 -7.78 6.68 10.24
C ILE A 97 -7.28 7.84 11.13
N LYS A 98 -7.75 9.04 10.86
CA LYS A 98 -7.41 10.22 11.67
C LYS A 98 -7.71 10.03 13.15
N ASP A 99 -8.87 9.47 13.48
CA ASP A 99 -9.30 9.29 14.87
C ASP A 99 -8.50 8.17 15.55
N VAL A 100 -8.18 7.10 14.83
CA VAL A 100 -7.29 6.03 15.31
C VAL A 100 -5.91 6.58 15.67
N ILE A 101 -5.36 7.44 14.82
CA ILE A 101 -4.06 8.08 15.04
C ILE A 101 -4.10 9.03 16.23
N MET A 102 -5.14 9.86 16.34
CA MET A 102 -5.31 10.80 17.46
C MET A 102 -5.36 10.10 18.81
N GLU A 103 -6.05 8.98 18.90
CA GLU A 103 -6.10 8.18 20.13
C GLU A 103 -4.77 7.53 20.46
N ALA A 104 -4.09 6.95 19.45
CA ALA A 104 -2.76 6.37 19.67
C ALA A 104 -1.76 7.43 20.15
N GLU A 105 -1.79 8.62 19.56
CA GLU A 105 -0.93 9.72 19.99
C GLU A 105 -1.25 10.22 21.40
N LYS A 106 -2.52 10.36 21.76
CA LYS A 106 -2.96 10.73 23.12
C LYS A 106 -2.47 9.74 24.17
N GLU A 107 -2.39 8.45 23.82
CA GLU A 107 -1.86 7.40 24.69
C GLU A 107 -0.32 7.29 24.68
N GLY A 108 0.37 8.16 23.95
CA GLY A 108 1.84 8.22 23.88
C GLY A 108 2.49 7.26 22.90
N TYR A 109 1.72 6.63 22.00
CA TYR A 109 2.24 5.79 20.93
C TYR A 109 2.64 6.64 19.72
N ASN A 110 3.63 6.15 18.98
CA ASN A 110 4.13 6.81 17.78
C ASN A 110 4.14 5.91 16.52
N GLN A 111 3.68 4.66 16.68
CA GLN A 111 3.45 3.72 15.57
C GLN A 111 2.18 2.90 15.80
N ILE A 112 1.56 2.48 14.70
CA ILE A 112 0.36 1.63 14.72
C ILE A 112 0.64 0.37 13.91
N ALA A 113 0.40 -0.79 14.54
CA ALA A 113 0.41 -2.10 13.91
C ALA A 113 -1.01 -2.56 13.59
N VAL A 114 -1.21 -3.07 12.38
CA VAL A 114 -2.51 -3.51 11.88
C VAL A 114 -2.38 -4.88 11.22
N ARG A 115 -3.38 -5.74 11.39
CA ARG A 115 -3.46 -7.03 10.72
C ARG A 115 -3.48 -6.85 9.20
N CYS A 116 -2.59 -7.56 8.51
CA CYS A 116 -2.56 -7.57 7.04
C CYS A 116 -3.34 -8.75 6.47
N LEU A 117 -4.10 -8.49 5.42
CA LEU A 117 -4.78 -9.48 4.61
C LEU A 117 -4.38 -9.29 3.14
N SER A 118 -4.15 -10.39 2.43
CA SER A 118 -3.99 -10.34 0.97
C SER A 118 -5.18 -11.01 0.31
N ALA A 119 -5.97 -10.24 -0.41
CA ALA A 119 -7.00 -10.77 -1.28
C ALA A 119 -6.37 -11.51 -2.46
N MET A 120 -6.93 -12.65 -2.83
CA MET A 120 -6.39 -13.52 -3.87
C MET A 120 -7.40 -13.72 -4.99
N ASN A 121 -6.90 -13.80 -6.21
CA ASN A 121 -7.70 -14.12 -7.37
C ASN A 121 -8.03 -15.62 -7.40
N THR A 122 -9.31 -15.95 -7.44
CA THR A 122 -9.84 -17.32 -7.51
C THR A 122 -10.31 -17.73 -8.91
N GLY A 123 -9.89 -17.00 -9.95
CA GLY A 123 -10.28 -17.25 -11.34
C GLY A 123 -11.58 -16.56 -11.76
N GLU A 124 -12.18 -15.77 -10.88
CA GLU A 124 -13.33 -14.92 -11.21
C GLU A 124 -12.91 -13.76 -12.10
N LYS A 125 -13.85 -13.18 -12.86
CA LYS A 125 -13.56 -12.04 -13.74
C LYS A 125 -12.93 -10.91 -12.93
N PHE A 126 -11.82 -10.38 -13.41
CA PHE A 126 -11.19 -9.19 -12.82
C PHE A 126 -12.15 -8.02 -12.88
N HIS A 127 -12.51 -7.49 -11.74
CA HIS A 127 -13.30 -6.28 -11.66
C HIS A 127 -12.41 -5.06 -11.89
N LYS A 128 -12.92 -4.08 -12.63
CA LYS A 128 -12.25 -2.78 -12.86
C LYS A 128 -12.05 -1.98 -11.56
N SER A 129 -12.79 -2.30 -10.52
CA SER A 129 -12.67 -1.72 -9.18
C SER A 129 -12.10 -2.76 -8.22
N LEU A 130 -11.01 -2.44 -7.53
CA LEU A 130 -10.45 -3.30 -6.47
C LEU A 130 -11.40 -3.48 -5.28
N GLN A 131 -12.48 -2.70 -5.21
CA GLN A 131 -13.47 -2.74 -4.15
C GLN A 131 -14.52 -3.83 -4.33
N ASN A 132 -14.55 -4.54 -5.47
CA ASN A 132 -15.54 -5.58 -5.71
C ASN A 132 -15.08 -6.91 -5.11
N THR A 133 -15.73 -7.28 -4.05
CA THR A 133 -16.00 -8.61 -3.47
C THR A 133 -14.95 -9.70 -3.67
N TYR A 134 -13.73 -9.49 -3.19
CA TYR A 134 -12.82 -10.61 -3.00
C TYR A 134 -13.06 -11.23 -1.63
N HIS A 135 -13.78 -12.36 -1.63
CA HIS A 135 -14.15 -13.08 -0.40
C HIS A 135 -13.05 -14.01 0.10
N TYR A 136 -11.99 -14.22 -0.66
CA TYR A 136 -10.95 -15.19 -0.38
C TYR A 136 -9.57 -14.54 -0.35
N GLY A 137 -8.73 -15.01 0.57
CA GLY A 137 -7.36 -14.54 0.64
C GLY A 137 -6.54 -15.21 1.74
N ILE A 138 -5.45 -14.56 2.09
CA ILE A 138 -4.50 -15.05 3.11
C ILE A 138 -4.43 -14.02 4.24
N LEU A 139 -4.61 -14.51 5.47
CA LEU A 139 -4.31 -13.73 6.68
C LEU A 139 -2.78 -13.70 6.85
N GLN A 140 -2.23 -12.51 6.99
CA GLN A 140 -0.80 -12.29 7.16
C GLN A 140 -0.50 -11.74 8.56
N LYS A 141 0.79 -11.55 8.84
CA LYS A 141 1.26 -10.89 10.06
C LYS A 141 0.82 -9.42 10.11
N ASP A 142 0.89 -8.84 11.28
CA ASP A 142 0.66 -7.41 11.46
C ASP A 142 1.75 -6.59 10.75
N LEU A 143 1.37 -5.48 10.14
CA LEU A 143 2.29 -4.53 9.50
C LEU A 143 2.33 -3.21 10.27
N ILE A 144 3.52 -2.60 10.30
CA ILE A 144 3.76 -1.27 10.88
C ILE A 144 4.05 -0.31 9.74
N MET A 145 2.99 0.27 9.17
CA MET A 145 3.07 1.20 8.04
C MET A 145 2.41 2.55 8.35
N ILE A 146 1.98 2.76 9.61
CA ILE A 146 1.44 4.02 10.12
C ILE A 146 2.34 4.49 11.26
N SER A 147 2.92 5.68 11.10
CA SER A 147 3.91 6.18 12.04
C SER A 147 3.94 7.70 12.13
N LYS A 148 4.24 8.23 13.31
CA LYS A 148 4.56 9.63 13.52
C LYS A 148 5.83 9.98 12.75
N TYR A 149 5.83 11.15 12.08
CA TYR A 149 7.02 11.65 11.41
C TYR A 149 7.92 12.36 12.43
N THR A 150 8.99 11.70 12.84
CA THR A 150 9.93 12.18 13.86
C THR A 150 11.36 11.93 13.42
N LYS A 151 12.33 12.41 14.21
CA LYS A 151 13.75 12.09 14.02
C LYS A 151 13.95 10.56 13.95
N GLY A 152 14.72 10.07 12.99
CA GLY A 152 14.95 8.64 12.75
C GLY A 152 13.81 7.92 12.02
N PHE A 153 12.80 8.67 11.52
CA PHE A 153 11.78 8.10 10.63
C PHE A 153 12.41 7.63 9.34
N TYR A 154 12.19 6.37 8.99
CA TYR A 154 12.73 5.77 7.79
C TYR A 154 11.80 4.68 7.23
N ILE A 155 11.61 4.67 5.91
CA ILE A 155 10.85 3.62 5.21
C ILE A 155 11.83 2.56 4.72
N ILE A 156 11.64 1.33 5.18
CA ILE A 156 12.39 0.15 4.72
C ILE A 156 11.41 -0.91 4.26
N ALA A 157 11.57 -1.34 3.02
CA ALA A 157 10.72 -2.38 2.49
C ALA A 157 9.22 -2.05 2.66
N ASP A 158 8.50 -2.91 3.35
CA ASP A 158 7.07 -2.78 3.63
C ASP A 158 6.84 -2.35 5.09
N SER A 159 7.73 -1.54 5.67
CA SER A 159 7.57 -1.05 7.04
C SER A 159 8.17 0.33 7.26
N ILE A 160 7.75 0.97 8.35
CA ILE A 160 8.34 2.21 8.83
C ILE A 160 9.14 1.89 10.09
N GLN A 161 10.36 2.42 10.15
CA GLN A 161 11.23 2.32 11.33
C GLN A 161 11.36 3.69 12.00
N LEU A 162 11.48 3.69 13.32
CA LEU A 162 11.80 4.84 14.16
C LEU A 162 12.99 4.49 15.06
N GLU A 163 13.70 5.52 15.53
CA GLU A 163 14.77 5.36 16.51
C GLU A 163 14.24 4.83 17.85
N LYS A 164 13.07 5.31 18.29
CA LYS A 164 12.42 4.90 19.55
C LYS A 164 10.95 4.55 19.29
N PRO A 165 10.67 3.36 18.78
CA PRO A 165 9.29 2.97 18.45
C PRO A 165 8.47 2.66 19.72
N LYS A 166 7.24 3.17 19.75
CA LYS A 166 6.19 2.80 20.69
C LYS A 166 4.99 2.37 19.90
N VAL A 167 4.83 1.07 19.69
CA VAL A 167 3.86 0.49 18.78
C VAL A 167 2.56 0.16 19.50
N LYS A 168 1.43 0.66 18.98
CA LYS A 168 0.09 0.24 19.40
C LYS A 168 -0.47 -0.72 18.35
N LYS A 169 -0.88 -1.90 18.79
CA LYS A 169 -1.71 -2.78 17.98
C LYS A 169 -3.17 -2.35 18.11
N VAL A 170 -3.83 -2.09 16.99
CA VAL A 170 -5.22 -1.64 16.96
C VAL A 170 -6.12 -2.63 16.24
N PRO A 171 -7.41 -2.73 16.65
CA PRO A 171 -8.42 -3.45 15.88
C PRO A 171 -8.62 -2.79 14.51
N GLY A 172 -8.45 -3.56 13.45
CA GLY A 172 -8.52 -3.09 12.07
C GLY A 172 -7.72 -3.97 11.14
N ILE A 173 -7.74 -3.63 9.87
CA ILE A 173 -7.01 -4.34 8.82
C ILE A 173 -6.32 -3.40 7.86
N VAL A 174 -5.28 -3.90 7.21
CA VAL A 174 -4.87 -3.44 5.87
C VAL A 174 -5.09 -4.57 4.89
N ILE A 175 -5.88 -4.35 3.85
CA ILE A 175 -6.10 -5.33 2.79
C ILE A 175 -5.29 -4.98 1.55
N ASN A 176 -4.59 -5.99 1.02
CA ASN A 176 -3.78 -5.90 -0.19
C ASN A 176 -4.51 -6.56 -1.36
N TYR A 177 -4.88 -5.77 -2.36
CA TYR A 177 -5.52 -6.22 -3.60
C TYR A 177 -4.53 -6.45 -4.74
N GLY A 178 -3.23 -6.42 -4.48
CA GLY A 178 -2.20 -6.55 -5.52
C GLY A 178 -2.30 -7.83 -6.35
N ALA A 179 -2.71 -8.95 -5.72
CA ALA A 179 -2.94 -10.22 -6.41
C ALA A 179 -4.29 -10.29 -7.16
N CYS A 180 -5.13 -9.27 -7.02
CA CYS A 180 -6.44 -9.19 -7.69
C CYS A 180 -6.40 -8.35 -8.97
N LYS A 181 -5.27 -7.75 -9.32
CA LYS A 181 -5.08 -7.01 -10.57
C LYS A 181 -5.09 -7.96 -11.78
N PRO A 182 -5.44 -7.47 -12.98
CA PRO A 182 -5.35 -8.25 -14.21
C PRO A 182 -3.99 -8.94 -14.36
N LEU A 183 -3.98 -10.16 -14.87
CA LEU A 183 -2.76 -10.98 -14.97
C LEU A 183 -1.64 -10.26 -15.74
N LYS A 184 -1.98 -9.52 -16.80
CA LYS A 184 -1.01 -8.72 -17.56
C LYS A 184 -0.29 -7.69 -16.68
N ASP A 185 -1.02 -7.01 -15.78
CA ASP A 185 -0.46 -5.98 -14.91
C ASP A 185 0.45 -6.60 -13.83
N GLN A 186 0.08 -7.80 -13.37
CA GLN A 186 0.92 -8.57 -12.44
C GLN A 186 2.21 -9.04 -13.11
N ILE A 187 2.13 -9.54 -14.35
CA ILE A 187 3.30 -9.97 -15.15
C ILE A 187 4.22 -8.77 -15.42
N GLU A 188 3.68 -7.62 -15.81
CA GLU A 188 4.46 -6.41 -16.03
C GLU A 188 5.16 -5.96 -14.75
N LYS A 189 4.48 -5.95 -13.61
CA LYS A 189 5.07 -5.65 -12.30
C LYS A 189 6.24 -6.59 -11.98
N LEU A 190 6.13 -7.88 -12.31
CA LEU A 190 7.22 -8.84 -12.10
C LEU A 190 8.41 -8.60 -13.04
N LYS A 191 8.16 -8.34 -14.32
CA LYS A 191 9.23 -8.02 -15.28
C LYS A 191 10.05 -6.82 -14.82
N ARG A 192 9.39 -5.79 -14.30
CA ARG A 192 10.06 -4.61 -13.76
C ARG A 192 10.88 -4.91 -12.50
N ARG A 193 10.39 -5.81 -11.64
CA ARG A 193 11.14 -6.28 -10.47
C ARG A 193 12.35 -7.12 -10.87
N GLN A 194 12.18 -8.01 -11.85
CA GLN A 194 13.28 -8.81 -12.40
C GLN A 194 14.36 -7.89 -13.00
N LYS A 195 13.95 -6.90 -13.81
CA LYS A 195 14.87 -5.91 -14.36
C LYS A 195 15.68 -5.21 -13.27
N ALA A 196 15.03 -4.76 -12.19
CA ALA A 196 15.70 -4.13 -11.06
C ALA A 196 16.70 -5.08 -10.36
N TRP A 197 16.38 -6.38 -10.31
CA TRP A 197 17.26 -7.41 -9.79
C TRP A 197 18.49 -7.59 -10.68
N ASP A 198 18.28 -7.72 -11.99
CA ASP A 198 19.34 -7.90 -12.98
C ASP A 198 20.31 -6.68 -13.00
N GLU A 199 19.79 -5.49 -12.74
CA GLU A 199 20.57 -4.25 -12.56
C GLU A 199 21.32 -4.20 -11.21
N GLY A 200 21.22 -5.23 -10.37
CA GLY A 200 21.90 -5.30 -9.07
C GLY A 200 21.33 -4.37 -7.99
N MET A 201 20.16 -3.78 -8.24
CA MET A 201 19.49 -2.82 -7.34
C MET A 201 18.90 -3.44 -6.07
N HIS A 202 18.91 -4.77 -5.98
CA HIS A 202 18.34 -5.54 -4.86
C HIS A 202 19.32 -6.52 -4.23
N LYS A 203 20.61 -6.21 -4.22
CA LYS A 203 21.60 -7.08 -3.57
C LYS A 203 21.20 -7.37 -2.12
N GLY A 204 20.97 -8.64 -1.80
CA GLY A 204 20.57 -9.10 -0.47
C GLY A 204 19.09 -8.94 -0.12
N TRP A 205 18.24 -8.46 -1.04
CA TRP A 205 16.83 -8.23 -0.78
C TRP A 205 15.94 -8.80 -1.88
N GLY A 206 14.84 -9.47 -1.51
CA GLY A 206 13.83 -9.88 -2.49
C GLY A 206 14.11 -11.20 -3.21
N THR A 207 14.96 -12.10 -2.66
CA THR A 207 15.17 -13.46 -3.22
C THR A 207 13.86 -14.22 -3.44
N HIS A 208 12.82 -13.93 -2.63
CA HIS A 208 11.48 -14.47 -2.83
C HIS A 208 10.83 -14.02 -4.15
N TYR A 209 11.33 -12.97 -4.80
CA TYR A 209 10.88 -12.55 -6.14
C TYR A 209 11.50 -13.38 -7.26
N LEU A 210 12.64 -14.02 -7.05
CA LEU A 210 13.27 -14.92 -8.03
C LEU A 210 12.51 -16.24 -8.19
N ALA A 211 11.84 -16.69 -7.12
CA ALA A 211 10.97 -17.86 -7.16
C ALA A 211 9.70 -17.68 -8.02
N HIS A 212 9.54 -16.52 -8.66
CA HIS A 212 8.31 -16.19 -9.38
C HIS A 212 8.15 -16.85 -10.75
N LYS A 213 9.14 -17.55 -11.27
CA LYS A 213 8.97 -18.37 -12.48
C LYS A 213 7.88 -19.44 -12.31
N GLU A 214 7.67 -19.87 -11.04
CA GLU A 214 6.65 -20.87 -10.65
C GLU A 214 5.47 -20.24 -9.88
N ARG A 215 5.29 -18.93 -9.93
CA ARG A 215 4.24 -18.29 -9.14
C ARG A 215 2.86 -18.75 -9.55
N LYS A 216 2.10 -19.22 -8.58
CA LYS A 216 0.69 -19.50 -8.71
C LYS A 216 -0.09 -18.18 -8.85
N TRP A 217 -0.76 -18.00 -9.99
CA TRP A 217 -1.53 -16.79 -10.30
C TRP A 217 -3.01 -16.91 -9.94
N ILE A 218 -3.50 -18.15 -9.93
CA ILE A 218 -4.89 -18.48 -9.63
C ILE A 218 -4.88 -19.45 -8.45
N TRP A 219 -5.62 -19.13 -7.42
CA TRP A 219 -5.72 -19.90 -6.21
C TRP A 219 -7.04 -20.67 -6.19
N THR A 220 -7.05 -21.90 -5.66
CA THR A 220 -8.29 -22.60 -5.41
C THR A 220 -8.89 -22.12 -4.08
N LYS A 221 -10.22 -22.06 -4.00
CA LYS A 221 -10.93 -21.65 -2.79
C LYS A 221 -10.56 -22.48 -1.56
N LYS A 222 -10.17 -23.75 -1.76
CA LYS A 222 -9.74 -24.65 -0.67
C LYS A 222 -8.42 -24.25 0.00
N GLU A 223 -7.56 -23.49 -0.72
CA GLU A 223 -6.25 -23.06 -0.21
C GLU A 223 -6.31 -21.70 0.50
N LEU A 224 -7.47 -21.08 0.52
CA LEU A 224 -7.66 -19.70 0.96
C LEU A 224 -8.63 -19.64 2.14
N THR A 225 -8.43 -18.62 2.97
CA THR A 225 -9.40 -18.24 4.00
C THR A 225 -10.61 -17.59 3.33
N TYR A 226 -11.81 -18.04 3.71
CA TYR A 226 -13.06 -17.39 3.32
C TYR A 226 -13.34 -16.24 4.29
N PHE A 227 -13.09 -15.01 3.88
CA PHE A 227 -13.15 -13.82 4.74
C PHE A 227 -14.50 -13.59 5.43
N PRO A 228 -15.67 -13.84 4.81
CA PRO A 228 -16.96 -13.67 5.48
C PRO A 228 -17.13 -14.43 6.79
N THR A 229 -16.33 -15.49 7.03
CA THR A 229 -16.35 -16.26 8.29
C THR A 229 -15.35 -15.74 9.33
N THR A 230 -14.60 -14.67 9.02
CA THR A 230 -13.55 -14.12 9.90
C THR A 230 -14.03 -12.86 10.62
N PRO A 231 -13.49 -12.54 11.81
CA PRO A 231 -13.76 -11.27 12.50
C PRO A 231 -13.39 -10.03 11.69
N GLU A 232 -12.44 -10.18 10.75
CA GLU A 232 -11.96 -9.10 9.90
C GLU A 232 -12.94 -8.68 8.81
N TRP A 233 -13.96 -9.52 8.50
CA TRP A 233 -14.93 -9.25 7.44
C TRP A 233 -15.65 -7.90 7.57
N LYS A 234 -16.02 -7.50 8.77
CA LYS A 234 -16.64 -6.19 9.02
C LYS A 234 -15.80 -5.01 8.53
N TYR A 235 -14.47 -5.12 8.55
CA TYR A 235 -13.56 -4.09 8.06
C TYR A 235 -13.44 -4.11 6.54
N ILE A 236 -13.47 -5.29 5.93
CA ILE A 236 -13.46 -5.45 4.47
C ILE A 236 -14.71 -4.80 3.87
N GLN A 237 -15.87 -5.04 4.47
CA GLN A 237 -17.15 -4.47 4.03
C GLN A 237 -17.12 -2.93 4.00
N LYS A 238 -16.45 -2.28 4.94
CA LYS A 238 -16.32 -0.81 4.98
C LYS A 238 -15.52 -0.23 3.80
N ILE A 239 -14.56 -0.98 3.28
CA ILE A 239 -13.77 -0.59 2.09
C ILE A 239 -14.60 -0.76 0.81
N MET A 240 -15.52 -1.74 0.82
CA MET A 240 -16.34 -2.09 -0.33
C MET A 240 -17.53 -1.16 -0.55
N LEU A 241 -17.89 -0.36 0.43
CA LEU A 241 -18.99 0.60 0.31
C LEU A 241 -18.62 1.75 -0.65
N PRO A 242 -19.55 2.21 -1.49
CA PRO A 242 -19.33 3.16 -2.57
C PRO A 242 -18.79 4.52 -2.15
#